data_b3ffbf61a7c7dade7a3e778cbbd11b1e
#
_entry.id   b3ffbf61a7c7dade7a3e778cbbd11b1e
#
_cell.length_a   1.000
_cell.length_b   1.000
_cell.length_c   1.000
_cell.angle_alpha   90.00
_cell.angle_beta   90.00
_cell.angle_gamma   90.00
#
_symmetry.space_group_name_H-M   'P 1'
#
loop_
_entity.id
_entity.type
_entity.pdbx_description
1 polymer ?
#
loop_
_entity_poly.entity_id
_entity_poly.type
_entity_poly.pdbx_seq_one_letter_code
_entity_poly.pdbx_strand_id
1 'polypeptide(L)'
;EEHPQRLKEAEEARKAEADRQRKAKAAEKKIAIVAGIATAVIALVLVIVNVIIPAVNYSKAEKLLAAGDYGNAIAAFAALGDYKDAAERIPQTEDAKIEAQKAQNYADAELLLASGDYDGAAEVFEALGGYKDAAEKMAQAEISNDYVDAEQLQVQEKNVEAALAFYKLSGYKDARERSLALWDDIAKRDSISARDDHTVGLKADGTVAAVGYNEDGQCNVSGWTDIVAVAAGGNHTVGLKADGTVAAVGYNEDGQCNVSGWTDIVAVAAGGNHTVGLKADGTVMAVGSNGYGQCDVSGWRDIVAVAAGSSHTVGLKADGTVVAVGNNYRGRCNVSDWTDIVAISAGNRHTVGLKADGTVVAVGWNKYGQCNVSGWTDIVAISAGSDSTVGLKADGTVVAVGDNEYGQCDVSDWTDIVAISVDDHTVGLKKDGTVVAVGGERIRSM
;
A
#
# COMPACT_ATOMS: atom_id res chain seq x y z
N GLU A 1 -51.12 -22.64 16.49
CA GLU A 1 -50.62 -22.44 15.10
C GLU A 1 -49.63 -21.29 14.96
N GLU A 2 -49.56 -20.36 15.91
CA GLU A 2 -48.60 -19.21 15.87
C GLU A 2 -47.12 -19.54 16.22
N HIS A 3 -46.88 -20.64 16.94
CA HIS A 3 -45.57 -20.97 17.48
C HIS A 3 -44.56 -21.46 16.40
N PRO A 4 -44.93 -22.28 15.38
CA PRO A 4 -44.01 -22.70 14.34
C PRO A 4 -43.64 -21.57 13.34
N GLN A 5 -44.53 -20.58 13.16
CA GLN A 5 -44.33 -19.46 12.26
C GLN A 5 -43.34 -18.44 12.86
N ARG A 6 -43.49 -18.12 14.14
CA ARG A 6 -42.53 -17.29 14.90
C ARG A 6 -41.12 -17.91 15.02
N LEU A 7 -41.04 -19.24 15.08
CA LEU A 7 -39.74 -19.94 15.08
C LEU A 7 -39.09 -19.87 13.70
N LYS A 8 -39.85 -20.00 12.60
CA LYS A 8 -39.32 -19.81 11.23
C LYS A 8 -38.87 -18.37 10.97
N GLU A 9 -39.66 -17.39 11.36
CA GLU A 9 -39.32 -15.98 11.22
C GLU A 9 -38.07 -15.61 12.06
N ALA A 10 -37.94 -16.16 13.28
CA ALA A 10 -36.77 -15.99 14.12
C ALA A 10 -35.52 -16.67 13.54
N GLU A 11 -35.68 -17.82 12.87
CA GLU A 11 -34.58 -18.53 12.21
C GLU A 11 -34.16 -17.84 10.89
N GLU A 12 -35.11 -17.31 10.13
CA GLU A 12 -34.85 -16.47 8.95
C GLU A 12 -34.19 -15.13 9.34
N ALA A 13 -34.66 -14.50 10.43
CA ALA A 13 -34.02 -13.29 10.97
C ALA A 13 -32.58 -13.57 11.44
N ARG A 14 -32.33 -14.69 12.13
CA ARG A 14 -30.97 -15.12 12.53
C ARG A 14 -30.08 -15.42 11.32
N LYS A 15 -30.61 -16.07 10.28
CA LYS A 15 -29.88 -16.32 9.03
C LYS A 15 -29.56 -15.01 8.29
N ALA A 16 -30.52 -14.08 8.20
CA ALA A 16 -30.32 -12.77 7.62
C ALA A 16 -29.29 -11.93 8.41
N GLU A 17 -29.29 -12.04 9.73
CA GLU A 17 -28.33 -11.37 10.63
C GLU A 17 -26.93 -11.94 10.50
N ALA A 18 -26.77 -13.26 10.48
CA ALA A 18 -25.52 -13.95 10.23
C ALA A 18 -24.94 -13.60 8.83
N ASP A 19 -25.82 -13.46 7.83
CA ASP A 19 -25.44 -13.08 6.47
C ASP A 19 -24.99 -11.60 6.37
N ARG A 20 -25.63 -10.70 7.14
CA ARG A 20 -25.21 -9.29 7.27
C ARG A 20 -23.86 -9.17 7.99
N GLN A 21 -23.64 -9.93 9.08
CA GLN A 21 -22.35 -9.95 9.79
C GLN A 21 -21.22 -10.53 8.93
N ARG A 22 -21.50 -11.58 8.11
CA ARG A 22 -20.52 -12.10 7.14
C ARG A 22 -20.16 -11.06 6.06
N LYS A 23 -21.15 -10.34 5.52
CA LYS A 23 -20.95 -9.28 4.53
C LYS A 23 -20.17 -8.08 5.11
N ALA A 24 -20.47 -7.70 6.36
CA ALA A 24 -19.75 -6.65 7.07
C ALA A 24 -18.29 -7.04 7.35
N LYS A 25 -18.01 -8.24 7.86
CA LYS A 25 -16.64 -8.76 8.04
C LYS A 25 -15.84 -8.91 6.74
N ALA A 26 -16.49 -9.24 5.63
CA ALA A 26 -15.84 -9.27 4.32
C ALA A 26 -15.47 -7.88 3.81
N ALA A 27 -16.26 -6.86 4.11
CA ALA A 27 -15.97 -5.48 3.76
C ALA A 27 -14.81 -4.90 4.58
N GLU A 28 -14.71 -5.20 5.87
CA GLU A 28 -13.57 -4.81 6.72
C GLU A 28 -12.23 -5.37 6.22
N LYS A 29 -12.22 -6.67 5.88
CA LYS A 29 -11.01 -7.29 5.32
C LYS A 29 -10.63 -6.72 3.95
N LYS A 30 -11.57 -6.29 3.12
CA LYS A 30 -11.24 -5.59 1.87
C LYS A 30 -10.62 -4.23 2.12
N ILE A 31 -11.06 -3.48 3.14
CA ILE A 31 -10.40 -2.20 3.46
C ILE A 31 -9.02 -2.43 4.06
N ALA A 32 -8.86 -3.43 4.93
CA ALA A 32 -7.53 -3.78 5.43
C ALA A 32 -6.60 -4.21 4.26
N ILE A 33 -7.14 -4.91 3.24
CA ILE A 33 -6.39 -5.29 2.05
C ILE A 33 -6.17 -4.08 1.12
N VAL A 34 -7.17 -3.23 0.89
CA VAL A 34 -7.02 -2.03 0.05
C VAL A 34 -6.12 -1.00 0.75
N ALA A 35 -6.28 -0.81 2.07
CA ALA A 35 -5.34 -0.04 2.87
C ALA A 35 -3.95 -0.71 2.87
N GLY A 36 -3.85 -2.02 3.00
CA GLY A 36 -2.62 -2.79 2.93
C GLY A 36 -1.96 -2.72 1.55
N ILE A 37 -2.73 -2.86 0.46
CA ILE A 37 -2.26 -2.70 -0.92
C ILE A 37 -1.86 -1.24 -1.17
N ALA A 38 -2.67 -0.27 -0.78
CA ALA A 38 -2.34 1.15 -0.91
C ALA A 38 -1.01 1.48 -0.19
N THR A 39 -0.76 0.83 0.91
CA THR A 39 0.44 1.04 1.75
C THR A 39 1.65 0.28 1.23
N ALA A 40 1.48 -0.96 0.76
CA ALA A 40 2.51 -1.71 0.03
C ALA A 40 3.02 -0.91 -1.16
N VAL A 41 2.08 -0.25 -1.78
CA VAL A 41 2.25 0.63 -2.92
C VAL A 41 3.03 1.88 -2.55
N ILE A 42 2.67 2.56 -1.50
CA ILE A 42 3.35 3.77 -1.03
C ILE A 42 4.80 3.49 -0.66
N ALA A 43 5.09 2.40 -0.03
CA ALA A 43 6.45 2.13 0.46
C ALA A 43 7.36 1.40 -0.53
N LEU A 44 6.85 0.57 -1.44
CA LEU A 44 7.59 0.14 -2.65
C LEU A 44 8.09 1.39 -3.41
N VAL A 45 7.32 2.45 -3.36
CA VAL A 45 7.61 3.78 -3.90
C VAL A 45 8.75 4.46 -3.18
N LEU A 46 8.73 4.48 -1.88
CA LEU A 46 9.79 5.13 -1.09
C LEU A 46 11.15 4.44 -1.25
N VAL A 47 11.16 3.12 -1.45
CA VAL A 47 12.41 2.34 -1.60
C VAL A 47 13.11 2.54 -2.95
N ILE A 48 12.38 2.61 -4.05
CA ILE A 48 12.99 2.81 -5.38
C ILE A 48 13.63 4.20 -5.49
N VAL A 49 13.06 5.24 -4.88
CA VAL A 49 13.58 6.62 -4.91
C VAL A 49 14.92 6.74 -4.18
N ASN A 50 15.16 5.98 -3.11
CA ASN A 50 16.33 6.19 -2.24
C ASN A 50 17.54 5.29 -2.51
N VAL A 51 17.44 4.24 -3.37
CA VAL A 51 18.50 3.21 -3.43
C VAL A 51 19.15 3.03 -4.81
N ILE A 52 18.49 3.32 -5.92
CA ILE A 52 18.96 2.82 -7.22
C ILE A 52 19.85 3.80 -8.02
N ILE A 53 19.85 5.06 -7.72
CA ILE A 53 20.42 6.08 -8.63
C ILE A 53 21.94 6.41 -8.54
N PRO A 54 22.72 6.15 -7.51
CA PRO A 54 24.09 6.76 -7.44
C PRO A 54 25.23 6.12 -8.23
N ALA A 55 25.09 4.98 -8.87
CA ALA A 55 26.30 4.18 -9.18
C ALA A 55 26.86 4.17 -10.61
N VAL A 56 26.18 4.66 -11.62
CA VAL A 56 26.49 4.20 -13.01
C VAL A 56 27.37 5.11 -13.89
N ASN A 57 27.56 6.39 -13.58
CA ASN A 57 27.93 7.27 -14.69
C ASN A 57 29.26 8.04 -14.69
N TYR A 58 30.14 7.81 -13.73
CA TYR A 58 31.44 8.53 -13.72
C TYR A 58 32.31 8.25 -14.96
N SER A 59 32.24 7.02 -15.50
CA SER A 59 33.09 6.57 -16.61
C SER A 59 32.71 7.14 -18.01
N LYS A 60 31.44 7.58 -18.19
CA LYS A 60 30.99 8.08 -19.51
C LYS A 60 31.39 9.55 -19.77
N ALA A 61 31.43 10.37 -18.70
CA ALA A 61 31.81 11.78 -18.80
C ALA A 61 33.26 11.97 -19.28
N GLU A 62 34.15 11.06 -18.86
CA GLU A 62 35.56 11.11 -19.30
C GLU A 62 35.74 10.85 -20.80
N LYS A 63 34.88 10.02 -21.38
CA LYS A 63 34.94 9.76 -22.84
C LYS A 63 34.45 10.93 -23.70
N LEU A 64 33.53 11.74 -23.20
CA LEU A 64 33.03 12.94 -23.84
C LEU A 64 34.05 14.08 -23.80
N LEU A 65 34.83 14.14 -22.74
CA LEU A 65 35.91 15.12 -22.57
C LEU A 65 37.04 14.96 -23.62
N ALA A 66 37.21 13.76 -24.16
CA ALA A 66 38.32 13.45 -25.07
C ALA A 66 38.11 13.94 -26.53
N ALA A 67 37.00 14.58 -26.88
CA ALA A 67 36.65 14.94 -28.28
C ALA A 67 36.73 16.42 -28.63
N GLY A 68 37.24 17.31 -27.76
CA GLY A 68 37.23 18.76 -28.01
C GLY A 68 38.57 19.35 -28.44
N ASP A 69 38.55 20.45 -29.23
CA ASP A 69 39.69 21.14 -29.85
C ASP A 69 40.70 21.80 -28.88
N TYR A 70 40.40 21.84 -27.62
CA TYR A 70 41.28 22.42 -26.59
C TYR A 70 42.60 21.69 -26.46
N GLY A 71 42.74 20.48 -26.98
CA GLY A 71 43.99 19.73 -27.01
C GLY A 71 45.10 20.41 -27.81
N ASN A 72 44.75 21.09 -28.92
CA ASN A 72 45.68 21.84 -29.73
C ASN A 72 46.17 23.11 -29.01
N ALA A 73 45.33 23.75 -28.21
CA ALA A 73 45.72 24.92 -27.42
C ALA A 73 46.69 24.52 -26.29
N ILE A 74 46.42 23.48 -25.59
CA ILE A 74 47.31 22.96 -24.53
C ILE A 74 48.64 22.49 -25.10
N ALA A 75 48.61 21.79 -26.25
CA ALA A 75 49.83 21.35 -26.94
C ALA A 75 50.65 22.54 -27.42
N ALA A 76 50.03 23.64 -27.83
CA ALA A 76 50.69 24.85 -28.21
C ALA A 76 51.38 25.55 -27.01
N PHE A 77 50.72 25.62 -25.84
CA PHE A 77 51.35 26.12 -24.59
C PHE A 77 52.49 25.24 -24.13
N ALA A 78 52.34 23.93 -24.20
CA ALA A 78 53.39 22.97 -23.85
C ALA A 78 54.62 23.08 -24.80
N ALA A 79 54.42 23.43 -26.08
CA ALA A 79 55.50 23.67 -27.04
C ALA A 79 56.25 24.98 -26.79
N LEU A 80 55.73 25.90 -25.98
CA LEU A 80 56.36 27.17 -25.64
C LEU A 80 57.36 27.05 -24.42
N GLY A 81 57.44 25.91 -23.80
CA GLY A 81 58.36 25.64 -22.67
C GLY A 81 58.28 26.69 -21.57
N ASP A 82 59.42 27.20 -21.13
CA ASP A 82 59.54 28.17 -20.01
C ASP A 82 59.16 29.63 -20.41
N TYR A 83 58.43 29.86 -21.47
CA TYR A 83 58.00 31.20 -21.85
C TYR A 83 56.98 31.77 -20.89
N LYS A 84 57.40 32.73 -20.11
CA LYS A 84 56.75 33.55 -19.06
C LYS A 84 55.65 32.93 -18.24
N ASP A 85 54.47 32.73 -18.79
CA ASP A 85 53.26 32.27 -18.10
C ASP A 85 52.64 31.04 -18.78
N ALA A 86 53.33 30.43 -19.75
CA ALA A 86 52.79 29.31 -20.49
C ALA A 86 52.45 28.12 -19.63
N ALA A 87 53.29 27.83 -18.63
CA ALA A 87 53.06 26.77 -17.68
C ALA A 87 51.83 27.06 -16.74
N GLU A 88 51.62 28.34 -16.39
CA GLU A 88 50.46 28.79 -15.62
C GLU A 88 49.20 28.81 -16.46
N ARG A 89 49.31 29.02 -17.78
CA ARG A 89 48.20 29.02 -18.73
C ARG A 89 47.68 27.62 -19.05
N ILE A 90 48.51 26.61 -18.97
CA ILE A 90 48.10 25.23 -19.22
C ILE A 90 46.96 24.83 -18.28
N PRO A 91 47.09 24.91 -16.94
CA PRO A 91 46.02 24.58 -16.04
C PRO A 91 44.79 25.48 -16.22
N GLN A 92 44.99 26.79 -16.48
CA GLN A 92 43.85 27.70 -16.77
C GLN A 92 43.10 27.34 -18.06
N THR A 93 43.82 26.85 -19.07
CA THR A 93 43.25 26.41 -20.35
C THR A 93 42.55 25.04 -20.18
N GLU A 94 43.12 24.19 -19.37
CA GLU A 94 42.51 22.94 -18.95
C GLU A 94 41.21 23.18 -18.16
N ASP A 95 41.24 24.13 -17.22
CA ASP A 95 40.06 24.56 -16.49
C ASP A 95 38.97 25.14 -17.40
N ALA A 96 39.38 26.04 -18.33
CA ALA A 96 38.47 26.63 -19.33
C ALA A 96 37.89 25.57 -20.30
N LYS A 97 38.70 24.58 -20.66
CA LYS A 97 38.25 23.42 -21.47
C LYS A 97 37.22 22.60 -20.71
N ILE A 98 37.50 22.33 -19.44
CA ILE A 98 36.59 21.62 -18.56
C ILE A 98 35.26 22.37 -18.40
N GLU A 99 35.34 23.69 -18.18
CA GLU A 99 34.15 24.53 -18.04
C GLU A 99 33.34 24.65 -19.34
N ALA A 100 33.99 24.78 -20.51
CA ALA A 100 33.34 24.81 -21.81
C ALA A 100 32.68 23.45 -22.13
N GLN A 101 33.34 22.35 -21.77
CA GLN A 101 32.79 21.01 -21.94
C GLN A 101 31.58 20.78 -21.02
N LYS A 102 31.66 21.22 -19.79
CA LYS A 102 30.54 21.18 -18.86
C LYS A 102 29.35 21.99 -19.39
N ALA A 103 29.60 23.19 -19.91
CA ALA A 103 28.55 24.02 -20.49
C ALA A 103 27.90 23.37 -21.72
N GLN A 104 28.69 22.70 -22.60
CA GLN A 104 28.15 21.94 -23.72
C GLN A 104 27.33 20.74 -23.26
N ASN A 105 27.88 19.91 -22.37
CA ASN A 105 27.19 18.76 -21.84
C ASN A 105 25.86 19.19 -21.15
N TYR A 106 25.88 20.31 -20.44
CA TYR A 106 24.67 20.85 -19.81
C TYR A 106 23.62 21.25 -20.85
N ALA A 107 24.02 21.91 -21.95
CA ALA A 107 23.09 22.26 -23.01
C ALA A 107 22.54 21.02 -23.73
N ASP A 108 23.38 20.02 -23.97
CA ASP A 108 23.00 18.74 -24.55
C ASP A 108 22.00 17.99 -23.65
N ALA A 109 22.20 17.97 -22.35
CA ALA A 109 21.26 17.40 -21.39
C ALA A 109 19.92 18.12 -21.35
N GLU A 110 19.90 19.46 -21.48
CA GLU A 110 18.66 20.24 -21.63
C GLU A 110 17.89 19.88 -22.90
N LEU A 111 18.58 19.59 -24.00
CA LEU A 111 17.96 19.12 -25.22
C LEU A 111 17.39 17.72 -25.11
N LEU A 112 18.10 16.80 -24.45
CA LEU A 112 17.60 15.47 -24.14
C LEU A 112 16.33 15.55 -23.27
N LEU A 113 16.36 16.35 -22.21
CA LEU A 113 15.23 16.59 -21.33
C LEU A 113 14.01 17.15 -22.13
N ALA A 114 14.25 18.11 -23.02
CA ALA A 114 13.20 18.72 -23.84
C ALA A 114 12.65 17.76 -24.91
N SER A 115 13.43 16.80 -25.38
CA SER A 115 13.01 15.78 -26.34
C SER A 115 12.29 14.58 -25.71
N GLY A 116 12.28 14.47 -24.37
CA GLY A 116 11.70 13.35 -23.63
C GLY A 116 12.64 12.17 -23.43
N ASP A 117 13.92 12.30 -23.76
CA ASP A 117 14.96 11.32 -23.42
C ASP A 117 15.45 11.61 -21.99
N TYR A 118 14.65 11.19 -21.03
CA TYR A 118 14.88 11.50 -19.62
C TYR A 118 16.05 10.73 -19.04
N ASP A 119 16.26 9.47 -19.44
CA ASP A 119 17.40 8.66 -19.02
C ASP A 119 18.72 9.28 -19.48
N GLY A 120 18.78 9.64 -20.77
CA GLY A 120 19.94 10.33 -21.32
C GLY A 120 20.20 11.68 -20.66
N ALA A 121 19.16 12.45 -20.34
CA ALA A 121 19.28 13.71 -19.63
C ALA A 121 19.82 13.51 -18.22
N ALA A 122 19.28 12.55 -17.47
CA ALA A 122 19.70 12.23 -16.11
C ALA A 122 21.19 11.82 -16.05
N GLU A 123 21.63 10.93 -16.94
CA GLU A 123 23.03 10.52 -17.07
C GLU A 123 23.97 11.72 -17.24
N VAL A 124 23.61 12.66 -18.11
CA VAL A 124 24.47 13.83 -18.40
C VAL A 124 24.47 14.83 -17.24
N PHE A 125 23.32 15.08 -16.61
CA PHE A 125 23.25 15.97 -15.44
C PHE A 125 23.98 15.38 -14.23
N GLU A 126 23.92 14.06 -14.00
CA GLU A 126 24.70 13.39 -12.95
C GLU A 126 26.21 13.60 -13.15
N ALA A 127 26.68 13.43 -14.39
CA ALA A 127 28.08 13.65 -14.74
C ALA A 127 28.56 15.09 -14.52
N LEU A 128 27.67 16.08 -14.59
CA LEU A 128 27.96 17.49 -14.31
C LEU A 128 28.04 17.79 -12.80
N GLY A 129 27.49 16.94 -11.94
CA GLY A 129 27.53 17.06 -10.48
C GLY A 129 27.05 18.42 -9.98
N GLY A 130 27.92 19.17 -9.30
CA GLY A 130 27.61 20.51 -8.78
C GLY A 130 27.67 21.65 -9.83
N TYR A 131 27.68 21.36 -11.12
CA TYR A 131 27.71 22.39 -12.16
C TYR A 131 26.34 23.03 -12.31
N LYS A 132 26.22 24.36 -12.05
CA LYS A 132 24.93 25.09 -12.04
C LYS A 132 23.87 24.36 -11.18
N ASP A 133 22.70 24.10 -11.76
CA ASP A 133 21.57 23.39 -11.20
C ASP A 133 21.44 21.94 -11.73
N ALA A 134 22.56 21.34 -12.20
CA ALA A 134 22.55 20.01 -12.80
C ALA A 134 21.92 18.94 -11.89
N ALA A 135 22.20 18.99 -10.57
CA ALA A 135 21.60 18.06 -9.61
C ALA A 135 20.06 18.18 -9.52
N GLU A 136 19.54 19.41 -9.58
CA GLU A 136 18.09 19.65 -9.60
C GLU A 136 17.47 19.16 -10.89
N LYS A 137 18.16 19.39 -12.02
CA LYS A 137 17.72 18.93 -13.35
C LYS A 137 17.80 17.42 -13.52
N MET A 138 18.78 16.77 -12.92
CA MET A 138 18.87 15.32 -12.83
C MET A 138 17.65 14.75 -12.11
N ALA A 139 17.37 15.25 -10.92
CA ALA A 139 16.19 14.83 -10.16
C ALA A 139 14.88 15.08 -10.95
N GLN A 140 14.80 16.16 -11.71
CA GLN A 140 13.65 16.45 -12.58
C GLN A 140 13.55 15.44 -13.75
N ALA A 141 14.67 15.06 -14.36
CA ALA A 141 14.71 14.06 -15.41
C ALA A 141 14.26 12.68 -14.91
N GLU A 142 14.80 12.24 -13.76
CA GLU A 142 14.41 11.00 -13.11
C GLU A 142 12.91 10.96 -12.79
N ILE A 143 12.40 12.00 -12.16
CA ILE A 143 10.96 12.13 -11.89
C ILE A 143 10.13 12.08 -13.18
N SER A 144 10.63 12.67 -14.26
CA SER A 144 9.92 12.67 -15.55
C SER A 144 9.93 11.30 -16.21
N ASN A 145 11.03 10.55 -16.08
CA ASN A 145 11.15 9.18 -16.56
C ASN A 145 10.23 8.24 -15.77
N ASP A 146 10.28 8.30 -14.46
CA ASP A 146 9.39 7.55 -13.57
C ASP A 146 7.90 7.83 -13.92
N TYR A 147 7.57 9.08 -14.30
CA TYR A 147 6.22 9.42 -14.72
C TYR A 147 5.82 8.75 -16.03
N VAL A 148 6.72 8.70 -17.01
CA VAL A 148 6.49 8.00 -18.29
C VAL A 148 6.35 6.48 -18.05
N ASP A 149 7.17 5.92 -17.20
CA ASP A 149 7.07 4.51 -16.83
C ASP A 149 5.72 4.19 -16.15
N ALA A 150 5.24 5.09 -15.29
CA ALA A 150 3.91 4.98 -14.71
C ALA A 150 2.79 5.03 -15.77
N GLU A 151 2.92 5.89 -16.78
CA GLU A 151 1.99 5.93 -17.93
C GLU A 151 2.02 4.64 -18.75
N GLN A 152 3.21 4.07 -18.98
CA GLN A 152 3.34 2.80 -19.70
C GLN A 152 2.71 1.64 -18.91
N LEU A 153 2.88 1.60 -17.59
CA LEU A 153 2.21 0.62 -16.74
C LEU A 153 0.68 0.73 -16.84
N GLN A 154 0.16 1.95 -16.87
CA GLN A 154 -1.29 2.18 -17.04
C GLN A 154 -1.79 1.71 -18.42
N VAL A 155 -1.04 1.98 -19.49
CA VAL A 155 -1.36 1.50 -20.85
C VAL A 155 -1.33 -0.03 -20.94
N GLN A 156 -0.49 -0.68 -20.16
CA GLN A 156 -0.41 -2.15 -20.05
C GLN A 156 -1.51 -2.75 -19.14
N GLU A 157 -2.46 -1.93 -18.66
CA GLU A 157 -3.51 -2.32 -17.70
C GLU A 157 -2.98 -2.85 -16.35
N LYS A 158 -1.71 -2.58 -16.05
CA LYS A 158 -1.09 -2.85 -14.75
C LYS A 158 -1.47 -1.75 -13.75
N ASN A 159 -2.77 -1.67 -13.45
CA ASN A 159 -3.33 -0.53 -12.73
C ASN A 159 -2.79 -0.38 -11.30
N VAL A 160 -2.44 -1.49 -10.63
CA VAL A 160 -1.84 -1.46 -9.29
C VAL A 160 -0.45 -0.87 -9.35
N GLU A 161 0.41 -1.36 -10.23
CA GLU A 161 1.77 -0.88 -10.42
C GLU A 161 1.78 0.59 -10.90
N ALA A 162 0.86 0.95 -11.81
CA ALA A 162 0.69 2.32 -12.28
C ALA A 162 0.26 3.28 -11.16
N ALA A 163 -0.74 2.89 -10.36
CA ALA A 163 -1.19 3.68 -9.21
C ALA A 163 -0.05 3.92 -8.22
N LEU A 164 0.81 2.93 -8.07
CA LEU A 164 2.01 2.96 -7.24
C LEU A 164 3.06 3.92 -7.75
N ALA A 165 3.39 3.78 -9.02
CA ALA A 165 4.33 4.64 -9.69
C ALA A 165 3.87 6.10 -9.65
N PHE A 166 2.60 6.40 -9.96
CA PHE A 166 2.05 7.76 -9.85
C PHE A 166 2.01 8.29 -8.41
N TYR A 167 1.71 7.45 -7.43
CA TYR A 167 1.72 7.90 -6.03
C TYR A 167 3.10 8.40 -5.58
N LYS A 168 4.19 7.79 -6.04
CA LYS A 168 5.58 8.22 -5.83
C LYS A 168 5.82 9.64 -6.27
N LEU A 169 5.17 9.97 -7.31
CA LEU A 169 5.34 11.21 -8.01
C LEU A 169 4.30 12.25 -7.58
N SER A 170 3.71 12.09 -6.37
CA SER A 170 2.56 12.87 -5.92
C SER A 170 2.76 14.39 -5.84
N GLY A 171 3.95 14.91 -6.07
CA GLY A 171 4.24 16.34 -6.24
C GLY A 171 4.48 16.75 -7.70
N TYR A 172 4.40 15.83 -8.66
CA TYR A 172 4.74 16.07 -10.05
C TYR A 172 3.52 15.94 -10.96
N LYS A 173 3.23 16.96 -11.77
CA LYS A 173 2.08 17.02 -12.70
C LYS A 173 0.76 16.60 -12.00
N ASP A 174 -0.01 15.75 -12.64
CA ASP A 174 -1.27 15.16 -12.18
C ASP A 174 -1.10 13.76 -11.56
N ALA A 175 0.14 13.38 -11.21
CA ALA A 175 0.44 12.02 -10.75
C ALA A 175 -0.40 11.61 -9.53
N ARG A 176 -0.60 12.53 -8.57
CA ARG A 176 -1.44 12.25 -7.40
C ARG A 176 -2.89 11.97 -7.79
N GLU A 177 -3.44 12.74 -8.70
CA GLU A 177 -4.83 12.60 -9.18
C GLU A 177 -5.00 11.29 -9.94
N ARG A 178 -4.04 10.94 -10.79
CA ARG A 178 -4.01 9.67 -11.54
C ARG A 178 -3.88 8.48 -10.61
N SER A 179 -3.01 8.55 -9.62
CA SER A 179 -2.88 7.51 -8.60
C SER A 179 -4.20 7.29 -7.88
N LEU A 180 -4.83 8.35 -7.39
CA LEU A 180 -6.12 8.26 -6.69
C LEU A 180 -7.23 7.71 -7.58
N ALA A 181 -7.29 8.12 -8.86
CA ALA A 181 -8.26 7.61 -9.82
C ALA A 181 -8.06 6.11 -10.11
N LEU A 182 -6.82 5.66 -10.25
CA LEU A 182 -6.51 4.24 -10.42
C LEU A 182 -6.85 3.43 -9.17
N TRP A 183 -6.55 3.96 -7.97
CA TRP A 183 -6.94 3.32 -6.72
C TRP A 183 -8.44 3.25 -6.53
N ASP A 184 -9.16 4.30 -6.90
CA ASP A 184 -10.62 4.32 -6.89
C ASP A 184 -11.21 3.25 -7.83
N ASP A 185 -10.63 3.09 -9.03
CA ASP A 185 -11.01 2.04 -9.98
C ASP A 185 -10.68 0.63 -9.47
N ILE A 186 -9.49 0.43 -8.90
CA ILE A 186 -9.08 -0.84 -8.28
C ILE A 186 -9.97 -1.15 -7.07
N ALA A 187 -10.19 -0.19 -6.19
CA ALA A 187 -11.03 -0.35 -5.02
C ALA A 187 -12.49 -0.66 -5.36
N LYS A 188 -13.03 -0.05 -6.40
CA LYS A 188 -14.38 -0.35 -6.90
C LYS A 188 -14.50 -1.75 -7.49
N ARG A 189 -13.44 -2.26 -8.12
CA ARG A 189 -13.44 -3.61 -8.70
C ARG A 189 -13.33 -4.71 -7.64
N ASP A 190 -12.60 -4.48 -6.55
CA ASP A 190 -11.99 -5.58 -5.80
C ASP A 190 -12.16 -5.52 -4.27
N SER A 191 -13.23 -4.88 -3.75
CA SER A 191 -13.39 -4.70 -2.32
C SER A 191 -14.14 -5.84 -1.61
N ILE A 192 -13.43 -6.82 -1.00
CA ILE A 192 -13.97 -7.83 -0.09
C ILE A 192 -13.34 -7.69 1.30
N SER A 193 -14.14 -7.72 2.37
CA SER A 193 -13.65 -7.79 3.74
C SER A 193 -14.43 -8.86 4.51
N ALA A 194 -13.72 -9.83 5.10
CA ALA A 194 -14.29 -10.89 5.91
C ALA A 194 -13.71 -10.84 7.32
N ARG A 195 -14.55 -10.93 8.34
CA ARG A 195 -14.12 -11.05 9.73
C ARG A 195 -15.14 -11.77 10.59
N ASP A 196 -14.64 -12.62 11.49
CA ASP A 196 -15.45 -13.48 12.34
C ASP A 196 -16.58 -14.16 11.52
N ASP A 197 -17.83 -13.79 11.70
CA ASP A 197 -18.99 -14.46 11.12
C ASP A 197 -19.70 -13.70 9.99
N HIS A 198 -19.09 -12.64 9.41
CA HIS A 198 -19.70 -11.94 8.26
C HIS A 198 -18.69 -11.48 7.22
N THR A 199 -19.18 -11.36 5.99
CA THR A 199 -18.40 -10.91 4.83
C THR A 199 -19.11 -9.73 4.16
N VAL A 200 -18.35 -8.72 3.77
CA VAL A 200 -18.85 -7.53 3.08
C VAL A 200 -18.15 -7.36 1.75
N GLY A 201 -18.91 -7.06 0.72
CA GLY A 201 -18.41 -6.78 -0.63
C GLY A 201 -18.86 -5.41 -1.13
N LEU A 202 -17.93 -4.59 -1.60
CA LEU A 202 -18.20 -3.36 -2.32
C LEU A 202 -18.42 -3.70 -3.80
N LYS A 203 -19.49 -3.20 -4.39
CA LYS A 203 -19.79 -3.34 -5.81
C LYS A 203 -19.22 -2.17 -6.60
N ALA A 204 -19.02 -2.37 -7.90
CA ALA A 204 -18.50 -1.35 -8.81
C ALA A 204 -19.35 -0.07 -8.87
N ASP A 205 -20.65 -0.15 -8.52
CA ASP A 205 -21.57 0.98 -8.47
C ASP A 205 -21.55 1.76 -7.14
N GLY A 206 -20.63 1.41 -6.22
CA GLY A 206 -20.52 2.04 -4.91
C GLY A 206 -21.60 1.56 -3.90
N THR A 207 -22.41 0.56 -4.25
CA THR A 207 -23.29 -0.11 -3.29
C THR A 207 -22.57 -1.25 -2.58
N VAL A 208 -23.10 -1.67 -1.43
CA VAL A 208 -22.47 -2.68 -0.59
C VAL A 208 -23.40 -3.88 -0.42
N ALA A 209 -22.83 -5.06 -0.49
CA ALA A 209 -23.49 -6.31 -0.14
C ALA A 209 -22.83 -6.91 1.12
N ALA A 210 -23.64 -7.44 2.04
CA ALA A 210 -23.13 -8.09 3.23
C ALA A 210 -23.87 -9.40 3.49
N VAL A 211 -23.14 -10.44 3.89
CA VAL A 211 -23.66 -11.77 4.21
C VAL A 211 -23.04 -12.29 5.49
N GLY A 212 -23.78 -13.11 6.21
CA GLY A 212 -23.32 -13.75 7.44
C GLY A 212 -24.21 -13.45 8.66
N TYR A 213 -23.63 -13.54 9.85
CA TYR A 213 -24.32 -13.23 11.09
C TYR A 213 -24.77 -11.77 11.13
N ASN A 214 -26.02 -11.53 11.62
CA ASN A 214 -26.63 -10.19 11.60
C ASN A 214 -27.55 -9.92 12.80
N GLU A 215 -27.31 -10.54 13.94
CA GLU A 215 -28.15 -10.25 15.13
C GLU A 215 -27.97 -8.82 15.62
N ASP A 216 -26.78 -8.24 15.43
CA ASP A 216 -26.47 -6.86 15.80
C ASP A 216 -26.71 -5.84 14.66
N GLY A 217 -27.17 -6.29 13.49
CA GLY A 217 -27.41 -5.43 12.33
C GLY A 217 -26.15 -5.10 11.51
N GLN A 218 -25.05 -5.82 11.67
CA GLN A 218 -23.79 -5.58 10.95
C GLN A 218 -23.88 -5.84 9.45
N CYS A 219 -24.92 -6.52 8.98
CA CYS A 219 -25.21 -6.66 7.54
C CYS A 219 -26.26 -5.67 7.01
N ASN A 220 -26.69 -4.68 7.81
CA ASN A 220 -27.70 -3.70 7.43
C ASN A 220 -27.12 -2.59 6.54
N VAL A 221 -26.49 -2.94 5.42
CA VAL A 221 -25.78 -2.04 4.51
C VAL A 221 -26.57 -1.71 3.23
N SER A 222 -27.80 -2.20 3.09
CA SER A 222 -28.57 -2.14 1.84
C SER A 222 -28.91 -0.71 1.35
N GLY A 223 -28.82 0.29 2.23
CA GLY A 223 -29.03 1.71 1.89
C GLY A 223 -27.75 2.50 1.61
N TRP A 224 -26.59 1.83 1.61
CA TRP A 224 -25.33 2.51 1.41
C TRP A 224 -25.05 2.76 -0.07
N THR A 225 -24.73 4.00 -0.38
CA THR A 225 -24.33 4.47 -1.72
C THR A 225 -23.05 5.29 -1.60
N ASP A 226 -22.38 5.46 -2.72
CA ASP A 226 -21.14 6.26 -2.82
C ASP A 226 -20.01 5.73 -1.94
N ILE A 227 -20.06 4.45 -1.60
CA ILE A 227 -19.01 3.79 -0.81
C ILE A 227 -17.81 3.49 -1.72
N VAL A 228 -16.64 3.90 -1.26
CA VAL A 228 -15.36 3.67 -1.95
C VAL A 228 -14.48 2.65 -1.25
N ALA A 229 -14.78 2.35 0.03
CA ALA A 229 -14.06 1.33 0.77
C ALA A 229 -14.93 0.80 1.93
N VAL A 230 -14.75 -0.47 2.30
CA VAL A 230 -15.51 -1.14 3.36
C VAL A 230 -14.60 -1.94 4.31
N ALA A 231 -14.95 -1.99 5.61
CA ALA A 231 -14.22 -2.73 6.63
C ALA A 231 -15.19 -3.55 7.50
N ALA A 232 -14.96 -4.86 7.65
CA ALA A 232 -15.68 -5.71 8.58
C ALA A 232 -14.96 -5.78 9.94
N GLY A 233 -15.65 -5.41 11.03
CA GLY A 233 -15.22 -5.62 12.41
C GLY A 233 -15.75 -6.93 12.99
N GLY A 234 -15.55 -7.15 14.28
CA GLY A 234 -16.11 -8.32 14.96
C GLY A 234 -17.61 -8.41 14.75
N ASN A 235 -18.34 -7.38 15.14
CA ASN A 235 -19.80 -7.31 15.06
C ASN A 235 -20.31 -5.99 14.45
N HIS A 236 -19.53 -5.31 13.64
CA HIS A 236 -19.92 -4.06 12.98
C HIS A 236 -19.27 -3.95 11.61
N THR A 237 -19.84 -3.12 10.76
CA THR A 237 -19.36 -2.83 9.42
C THR A 237 -19.14 -1.34 9.27
N VAL A 238 -18.06 -0.96 8.62
CA VAL A 238 -17.69 0.42 8.32
C VAL A 238 -17.60 0.60 6.81
N GLY A 239 -18.14 1.70 6.31
CA GLY A 239 -18.04 2.11 4.91
C GLY A 239 -17.48 3.52 4.82
N LEU A 240 -16.43 3.71 4.03
CA LEU A 240 -15.89 5.00 3.65
C LEU A 240 -16.61 5.50 2.41
N LYS A 241 -17.11 6.73 2.45
CA LYS A 241 -17.74 7.38 1.29
C LYS A 241 -16.74 8.18 0.48
N ALA A 242 -17.08 8.40 -0.78
CA ALA A 242 -16.27 9.20 -1.72
C ALA A 242 -16.01 10.64 -1.24
N ASP A 243 -16.90 11.20 -0.41
CA ASP A 243 -16.77 12.54 0.16
C ASP A 243 -15.88 12.60 1.43
N GLY A 244 -15.28 11.46 1.83
CA GLY A 244 -14.46 11.35 3.02
C GLY A 244 -15.23 11.24 4.34
N THR A 245 -16.57 11.08 4.30
CA THR A 245 -17.37 10.74 5.47
C THR A 245 -17.45 9.22 5.65
N VAL A 246 -17.85 8.77 6.84
CA VAL A 246 -17.86 7.35 7.21
C VAL A 246 -19.26 6.94 7.68
N ALA A 247 -19.71 5.80 7.22
CA ALA A 247 -20.91 5.12 7.70
C ALA A 247 -20.52 3.86 8.49
N ALA A 248 -21.27 3.55 9.55
CA ALA A 248 -21.09 2.31 10.29
C ALA A 248 -22.42 1.73 10.75
N VAL A 249 -22.52 0.40 10.78
CA VAL A 249 -23.68 -0.36 11.28
C VAL A 249 -23.24 -1.58 12.08
N GLY A 250 -24.09 -2.07 12.94
CA GLY A 250 -23.83 -3.24 13.75
C GLY A 250 -23.83 -2.91 15.24
N TYR A 251 -23.17 -3.77 16.02
CA TYR A 251 -23.01 -3.61 17.46
C TYR A 251 -22.33 -2.29 17.80
N ASN A 252 -22.86 -1.56 18.78
CA ASN A 252 -22.39 -0.23 19.14
C ASN A 252 -22.39 0.07 20.66
N GLU A 253 -22.39 -0.93 21.53
CA GLU A 253 -22.36 -0.67 22.97
C GLU A 253 -21.05 -0.03 23.44
N ASP A 254 -19.94 -0.34 22.76
CA ASP A 254 -18.64 0.29 23.02
C ASP A 254 -18.45 1.62 22.24
N GLY A 255 -19.39 2.02 21.38
CA GLY A 255 -19.31 3.22 20.55
C GLY A 255 -18.50 3.04 19.25
N GLN A 256 -18.26 1.81 18.79
CA GLN A 256 -17.49 1.53 17.58
C GLN A 256 -18.16 2.00 16.27
N CYS A 257 -19.46 2.27 16.30
CA CYS A 257 -20.18 2.88 15.18
C CYS A 257 -20.33 4.40 15.31
N ASN A 258 -19.73 5.05 16.30
CA ASN A 258 -19.86 6.51 16.52
C ASN A 258 -18.93 7.31 15.59
N VAL A 259 -19.10 7.16 14.28
CA VAL A 259 -18.26 7.76 13.22
C VAL A 259 -18.94 8.92 12.50
N SER A 260 -20.15 9.32 12.89
CA SER A 260 -20.99 10.29 12.15
C SER A 260 -20.40 11.70 12.02
N GLY A 261 -19.38 12.04 12.81
CA GLY A 261 -18.66 13.32 12.74
C GLY A 261 -17.33 13.26 12.00
N TRP A 262 -17.00 12.12 11.39
CA TRP A 262 -15.73 11.95 10.70
C TRP A 262 -15.77 12.55 9.31
N THR A 263 -14.76 13.36 9.00
CA THR A 263 -14.54 13.99 7.69
C THR A 263 -13.07 13.87 7.30
N ASP A 264 -12.79 14.03 6.02
CA ASP A 264 -11.45 13.98 5.45
C ASP A 264 -10.78 12.59 5.61
N ILE A 265 -11.59 11.55 5.78
CA ILE A 265 -11.12 10.17 5.93
C ILE A 265 -10.75 9.62 4.55
N VAL A 266 -9.54 9.02 4.46
CA VAL A 266 -9.02 8.41 3.24
C VAL A 266 -8.87 6.89 3.35
N ALA A 267 -8.90 6.35 4.57
CA ALA A 267 -8.93 4.91 4.81
C ALA A 267 -9.60 4.58 6.14
N VAL A 268 -10.24 3.42 6.22
CA VAL A 268 -10.87 2.91 7.44
C VAL A 268 -10.41 1.49 7.73
N ALA A 269 -10.30 1.16 9.01
CA ALA A 269 -10.10 -0.21 9.48
C ALA A 269 -11.04 -0.47 10.67
N ALA A 270 -11.56 -1.69 10.76
CA ALA A 270 -12.42 -2.06 11.88
C ALA A 270 -11.84 -3.28 12.61
N GLY A 271 -11.69 -3.13 13.91
CA GLY A 271 -11.18 -4.14 14.81
C GLY A 271 -12.28 -5.03 15.39
N GLY A 272 -12.01 -5.75 16.47
CA GLY A 272 -13.04 -6.52 17.16
C GLY A 272 -14.21 -5.62 17.56
N ASN A 273 -13.93 -4.60 18.37
CA ASN A 273 -14.92 -3.65 18.89
C ASN A 273 -14.44 -2.20 18.82
N HIS A 274 -13.64 -1.84 17.81
CA HIS A 274 -13.21 -0.46 17.57
C HIS A 274 -13.08 -0.18 16.10
N THR A 275 -13.20 1.07 15.73
CA THR A 275 -13.07 1.57 14.36
C THR A 275 -11.96 2.60 14.28
N VAL A 276 -11.17 2.55 13.24
CA VAL A 276 -10.04 3.43 12.99
C VAL A 276 -10.23 4.14 11.65
N GLY A 277 -10.01 5.43 11.61
CA GLY A 277 -10.03 6.25 10.39
C GLY A 277 -8.70 6.97 10.21
N LEU A 278 -8.12 6.85 9.04
CA LEU A 278 -6.96 7.62 8.62
C LEU A 278 -7.43 8.88 7.90
N LYS A 279 -6.92 10.03 8.30
CA LYS A 279 -7.18 11.30 7.61
C LYS A 279 -6.18 11.58 6.51
N ALA A 280 -6.58 12.42 5.56
CA ALA A 280 -5.73 12.86 4.45
C ALA A 280 -4.44 13.58 4.91
N ASP A 281 -4.44 14.17 6.11
CA ASP A 281 -3.27 14.84 6.70
C ASP A 281 -2.31 13.87 7.44
N GLY A 282 -2.55 12.57 7.40
CA GLY A 282 -1.74 11.55 8.06
C GLY A 282 -2.00 11.43 9.57
N THR A 283 -3.03 12.08 10.11
CA THR A 283 -3.51 11.85 11.48
C THR A 283 -4.52 10.73 11.52
N VAL A 284 -4.72 10.13 12.70
CA VAL A 284 -5.60 8.96 12.88
C VAL A 284 -6.64 9.23 13.97
N MET A 285 -7.85 8.79 13.71
CA MET A 285 -8.96 8.79 14.66
C MET A 285 -9.35 7.36 15.00
N ALA A 286 -9.83 7.14 16.22
CA ALA A 286 -10.38 5.84 16.60
C ALA A 286 -11.54 6.02 17.58
N VAL A 287 -12.52 5.12 17.50
CA VAL A 287 -13.69 5.03 18.41
C VAL A 287 -13.99 3.59 18.74
N GLY A 288 -14.71 3.37 19.84
CA GLY A 288 -15.08 2.05 20.30
C GLY A 288 -14.37 1.64 21.58
N SER A 289 -14.27 0.36 21.81
CA SER A 289 -13.61 -0.22 22.98
C SER A 289 -12.15 0.27 23.09
N ASN A 290 -11.78 0.74 24.27
CA ASN A 290 -10.42 1.22 24.58
C ASN A 290 -9.82 0.62 25.84
N GLY A 291 -10.33 -0.52 26.29
CA GLY A 291 -9.89 -1.15 27.54
C GLY A 291 -8.42 -1.56 27.58
N TYR A 292 -7.78 -1.66 26.41
CA TYR A 292 -6.36 -1.96 26.27
C TYR A 292 -5.56 -0.79 25.64
N GLY A 293 -6.15 0.37 25.40
CA GLY A 293 -5.51 1.50 24.72
C GLY A 293 -5.49 1.37 23.20
N GLN A 294 -6.33 0.53 22.60
CA GLN A 294 -6.38 0.33 21.13
C GLN A 294 -6.89 1.54 20.36
N CYS A 295 -7.52 2.51 21.03
CA CYS A 295 -7.92 3.78 20.45
C CYS A 295 -6.94 4.95 20.77
N ASP A 296 -5.80 4.70 21.42
CA ASP A 296 -4.85 5.74 21.83
C ASP A 296 -3.94 6.16 20.67
N VAL A 297 -4.55 6.60 19.56
CA VAL A 297 -3.89 6.95 18.29
C VAL A 297 -3.75 8.47 18.07
N SER A 298 -4.22 9.31 18.98
CA SER A 298 -4.29 10.78 18.82
C SER A 298 -2.94 11.47 18.61
N GLY A 299 -1.84 10.81 19.03
CA GLY A 299 -0.47 11.28 18.84
C GLY A 299 0.17 10.86 17.51
N TRP A 300 -0.52 10.04 16.71
CA TRP A 300 0.06 9.52 15.46
C TRP A 300 0.08 10.59 14.38
N ARG A 301 1.20 10.63 13.64
CA ARG A 301 1.45 11.56 12.53
C ARG A 301 2.17 10.81 11.42
N ASP A 302 2.06 11.34 10.21
CA ASP A 302 2.70 10.80 9.02
C ASP A 302 2.26 9.35 8.72
N ILE A 303 1.04 8.99 9.14
CA ILE A 303 0.48 7.68 8.90
C ILE A 303 -0.07 7.63 7.47
N VAL A 304 0.28 6.56 6.77
CA VAL A 304 -0.13 6.30 5.38
C VAL A 304 -1.05 5.08 5.25
N ALA A 305 -1.09 4.22 6.28
CA ALA A 305 -2.08 3.14 6.37
C ALA A 305 -2.36 2.74 7.81
N VAL A 306 -3.55 2.19 8.04
CA VAL A 306 -4.00 1.69 9.33
C VAL A 306 -4.55 0.27 9.19
N ALA A 307 -4.32 -0.55 10.22
CA ALA A 307 -4.93 -1.86 10.37
C ALA A 307 -5.42 -2.03 11.81
N ALA A 308 -6.53 -2.72 11.99
CA ALA A 308 -7.12 -2.95 13.29
C ALA A 308 -7.31 -4.44 13.53
N GLY A 309 -6.65 -4.96 14.56
CA GLY A 309 -6.81 -6.33 15.03
C GLY A 309 -7.99 -6.45 16.00
N SER A 310 -8.07 -7.57 16.72
CA SER A 310 -9.16 -7.74 17.71
C SER A 310 -9.13 -6.67 18.81
N SER A 311 -7.95 -6.36 19.33
CA SER A 311 -7.77 -5.44 20.47
C SER A 311 -6.48 -4.61 20.36
N HIS A 312 -6.00 -4.35 19.15
CA HIS A 312 -4.84 -3.51 18.89
C HIS A 312 -4.99 -2.80 17.55
N THR A 313 -4.31 -1.69 17.40
CA THR A 313 -4.28 -0.87 16.18
C THR A 313 -2.85 -0.72 15.72
N VAL A 314 -2.64 -0.79 14.44
CA VAL A 314 -1.33 -0.68 13.78
C VAL A 314 -1.39 0.45 12.76
N GLY A 315 -0.36 1.28 12.76
CA GLY A 315 -0.18 2.36 11.80
C GLY A 315 1.14 2.23 11.08
N LEU A 316 1.12 2.35 9.77
CA LEU A 316 2.31 2.44 8.94
C LEU A 316 2.61 3.90 8.67
N LYS A 317 3.87 4.30 8.88
CA LYS A 317 4.34 5.64 8.56
C LYS A 317 4.88 5.72 7.14
N ALA A 318 4.89 6.94 6.62
CA ALA A 318 5.43 7.25 5.30
C ALA A 318 6.92 6.85 5.11
N ASP A 319 7.69 6.76 6.20
CA ASP A 319 9.10 6.34 6.20
C ASP A 319 9.28 4.81 6.24
N GLY A 320 8.20 4.03 6.18
CA GLY A 320 8.24 2.57 6.23
C GLY A 320 8.42 1.98 7.64
N THR A 321 8.41 2.81 8.69
CA THR A 321 8.35 2.34 10.08
C THR A 321 6.91 2.09 10.53
N VAL A 322 6.72 1.29 11.57
CA VAL A 322 5.39 0.87 12.05
C VAL A 322 5.21 1.23 13.52
N VAL A 323 4.02 1.69 13.86
CA VAL A 323 3.59 1.96 15.23
C VAL A 323 2.39 1.09 15.58
N ALA A 324 2.26 0.70 16.85
CA ALA A 324 1.11 -0.08 17.30
C ALA A 324 0.72 0.31 18.73
N VAL A 325 -0.58 0.25 19.02
CA VAL A 325 -1.16 0.48 20.36
C VAL A 325 -2.21 -0.59 20.67
N GLY A 326 -2.54 -0.75 21.92
CA GLY A 326 -3.55 -1.70 22.38
C GLY A 326 -2.95 -2.90 23.10
N ASN A 327 -3.67 -4.00 23.10
CA ASN A 327 -3.27 -5.23 23.78
C ASN A 327 -2.00 -5.82 23.17
N ASN A 328 -0.92 -5.84 23.93
CA ASN A 328 0.37 -6.43 23.52
C ASN A 328 0.59 -7.85 24.03
N TYR A 329 -0.48 -8.59 24.33
CA TYR A 329 -0.35 -9.99 24.73
C TYR A 329 0.33 -10.81 23.62
N ARG A 330 1.38 -11.56 23.99
CA ARG A 330 2.23 -12.34 23.07
C ARG A 330 3.04 -11.50 22.07
N GLY A 331 3.19 -10.20 22.29
CA GLY A 331 4.07 -9.34 21.48
C GLY A 331 3.49 -8.87 20.15
N ARG A 332 2.15 -8.89 20.00
CA ARG A 332 1.51 -8.46 18.72
C ARG A 332 1.72 -6.99 18.37
N CYS A 333 2.13 -6.15 19.32
CA CYS A 333 2.49 -4.76 19.09
C CYS A 333 4.02 -4.53 19.04
N ASN A 334 4.85 -5.59 19.03
CA ASN A 334 6.31 -5.47 19.00
C ASN A 334 6.81 -5.22 17.56
N VAL A 335 6.46 -4.08 17.01
CA VAL A 335 6.72 -3.68 15.60
C VAL A 335 7.73 -2.54 15.48
N SER A 336 8.29 -2.05 16.59
CA SER A 336 9.18 -0.87 16.63
C SER A 336 10.47 -1.01 15.82
N ASP A 337 10.93 -2.24 15.61
CA ASP A 337 12.15 -2.52 14.86
C ASP A 337 11.88 -2.79 13.36
N TRP A 338 10.62 -2.66 12.92
CA TRP A 338 10.26 -2.87 11.54
C TRP A 338 10.62 -1.66 10.70
N THR A 339 11.31 -1.92 9.60
CA THR A 339 11.69 -0.94 8.55
C THR A 339 11.34 -1.49 7.19
N ASP A 340 11.28 -0.61 6.22
CA ASP A 340 10.98 -0.94 4.82
C ASP A 340 9.61 -1.62 4.63
N ILE A 341 8.70 -1.36 5.58
CA ILE A 341 7.34 -1.90 5.52
C ILE A 341 6.52 -1.09 4.52
N VAL A 342 5.77 -1.83 3.72
CA VAL A 342 4.97 -1.30 2.63
C VAL A 342 3.49 -1.61 2.79
N ALA A 343 3.15 -2.66 3.56
CA ALA A 343 1.80 -2.98 3.95
C ALA A 343 1.76 -3.59 5.34
N ILE A 344 0.64 -3.39 6.02
CA ILE A 344 0.38 -3.95 7.34
C ILE A 344 -0.97 -4.65 7.36
N SER A 345 -1.06 -5.74 8.12
CA SER A 345 -2.32 -6.41 8.43
C SER A 345 -2.33 -6.84 9.89
N ALA A 346 -3.48 -6.74 10.53
CA ALA A 346 -3.62 -7.05 11.95
C ALA A 346 -4.73 -8.09 12.16
N GLY A 347 -4.33 -9.26 12.58
CA GLY A 347 -5.23 -10.35 12.93
C GLY A 347 -5.75 -10.25 14.36
N ASN A 348 -6.38 -11.31 14.85
CA ASN A 348 -6.88 -11.31 16.23
C ASN A 348 -5.73 -11.26 17.24
N ARG A 349 -4.62 -11.95 16.97
CA ARG A 349 -3.54 -12.18 17.94
C ARG A 349 -2.13 -11.93 17.42
N HIS A 350 -1.99 -11.48 16.17
CA HIS A 350 -0.70 -11.23 15.53
C HIS A 350 -0.78 -10.05 14.58
N THR A 351 0.36 -9.54 14.20
CA THR A 351 0.54 -8.44 13.24
C THR A 351 1.49 -8.91 12.15
N VAL A 352 1.20 -8.56 10.92
CA VAL A 352 1.96 -8.93 9.73
C VAL A 352 2.36 -7.66 8.98
N GLY A 353 3.59 -7.62 8.53
CA GLY A 353 4.15 -6.56 7.71
C GLY A 353 4.72 -7.11 6.40
N LEU A 354 4.36 -6.53 5.29
CA LEU A 354 4.97 -6.78 4.00
C LEU A 354 6.11 -5.79 3.78
N LYS A 355 7.26 -6.28 3.38
CA LYS A 355 8.40 -5.44 3.01
C LYS A 355 8.40 -5.09 1.52
N ALA A 356 9.11 -4.02 1.20
CA ALA A 356 9.26 -3.54 -0.17
C ALA A 356 9.89 -4.56 -1.13
N ASP A 357 10.71 -5.47 -0.61
CA ASP A 357 11.34 -6.56 -1.39
C ASP A 357 10.42 -7.79 -1.59
N GLY A 358 9.17 -7.71 -1.17
CA GLY A 358 8.21 -8.81 -1.28
C GLY A 358 8.35 -9.89 -0.20
N THR A 359 9.23 -9.70 0.79
CA THR A 359 9.31 -10.57 1.97
C THR A 359 8.32 -10.13 3.05
N VAL A 360 8.02 -11.02 4.00
CA VAL A 360 7.00 -10.81 5.02
C VAL A 360 7.57 -11.00 6.42
N VAL A 361 7.19 -10.14 7.36
CA VAL A 361 7.49 -10.25 8.77
C VAL A 361 6.21 -10.38 9.59
N ALA A 362 6.25 -11.10 10.71
CA ALA A 362 5.09 -11.23 11.60
C ALA A 362 5.53 -11.30 13.06
N VAL A 363 4.68 -10.76 13.95
CA VAL A 363 4.86 -10.81 15.42
C VAL A 363 3.55 -11.13 16.12
N GLY A 364 3.61 -11.72 17.30
CA GLY A 364 2.45 -12.02 18.10
C GLY A 364 2.33 -13.50 18.44
N TRP A 365 1.10 -13.96 18.59
CA TRP A 365 0.80 -15.36 18.84
C TRP A 365 1.16 -16.24 17.66
N ASN A 366 1.87 -17.35 17.91
CA ASN A 366 2.34 -18.27 16.87
C ASN A 366 2.13 -19.76 17.23
N LYS A 367 1.07 -20.06 17.96
CA LYS A 367 0.78 -21.44 18.40
C LYS A 367 0.51 -22.37 17.21
N TYR A 368 -0.14 -21.87 16.17
CA TYR A 368 -0.51 -22.64 14.98
C TYR A 368 0.44 -22.40 13.80
N GLY A 369 1.48 -21.60 13.97
CA GLY A 369 2.42 -21.25 12.89
C GLY A 369 1.99 -20.04 12.07
N GLN A 370 1.00 -19.25 12.50
CA GLN A 370 0.51 -18.07 11.78
C GLN A 370 1.54 -16.97 11.57
N CYS A 371 2.65 -16.98 12.30
CA CYS A 371 3.79 -16.09 12.09
C CYS A 371 4.95 -16.73 11.30
N ASN A 372 4.80 -17.96 10.76
CA ASN A 372 5.85 -18.66 10.05
C ASN A 372 5.95 -18.21 8.59
N VAL A 373 6.17 -16.93 8.37
CA VAL A 373 6.17 -16.27 7.05
C VAL A 373 7.57 -15.97 6.49
N SER A 374 8.64 -16.31 7.21
CA SER A 374 10.02 -15.92 6.90
C SER A 374 10.58 -16.47 5.57
N GLY A 375 9.92 -17.46 4.97
CA GLY A 375 10.29 -18.01 3.66
C GLY A 375 9.47 -17.46 2.49
N TRP A 376 8.59 -16.50 2.74
CA TRP A 376 7.75 -15.93 1.70
C TRP A 376 8.49 -14.89 0.87
N THR A 377 8.38 -14.99 -0.45
CA THR A 377 8.92 -14.05 -1.43
C THR A 377 7.87 -13.73 -2.48
N ASP A 378 8.09 -12.64 -3.21
CA ASP A 378 7.21 -12.19 -4.29
C ASP A 378 5.78 -11.86 -3.83
N ILE A 379 5.62 -11.57 -2.53
CA ILE A 379 4.32 -11.21 -1.96
C ILE A 379 3.97 -9.76 -2.32
N VAL A 380 2.75 -9.55 -2.80
CA VAL A 380 2.21 -8.23 -3.16
C VAL A 380 1.07 -7.79 -2.26
N ALA A 381 0.42 -8.73 -1.56
CA ALA A 381 -0.60 -8.42 -0.55
C ALA A 381 -0.60 -9.44 0.58
N ILE A 382 -1.00 -9.00 1.78
CA ILE A 382 -1.07 -9.83 2.99
C ILE A 382 -2.41 -9.65 3.68
N SER A 383 -2.91 -10.72 4.29
CA SER A 383 -4.07 -10.69 5.17
C SER A 383 -3.81 -11.56 6.40
N ALA A 384 -4.11 -11.00 7.59
CA ALA A 384 -3.98 -11.67 8.87
C ALA A 384 -5.36 -11.92 9.48
N GLY A 385 -5.67 -13.15 9.76
CA GLY A 385 -6.94 -13.60 10.36
C GLY A 385 -6.87 -13.85 11.85
N SER A 386 -7.74 -14.71 12.34
CA SER A 386 -7.76 -15.12 13.75
C SER A 386 -6.48 -15.86 14.14
N ASP A 387 -6.18 -16.94 13.48
CA ASP A 387 -5.02 -17.81 13.73
C ASP A 387 -4.33 -18.26 12.44
N SER A 388 -4.49 -17.50 11.35
CA SER A 388 -3.88 -17.76 10.03
C SER A 388 -3.38 -16.48 9.38
N THR A 389 -2.44 -16.62 8.45
CA THR A 389 -1.90 -15.54 7.60
C THR A 389 -1.91 -16.01 6.15
N VAL A 390 -2.34 -15.15 5.26
CA VAL A 390 -2.39 -15.41 3.82
C VAL A 390 -1.58 -14.35 3.08
N GLY A 391 -0.83 -14.77 2.07
CA GLY A 391 -0.06 -13.91 1.19
C GLY A 391 -0.45 -14.14 -0.27
N LEU A 392 -0.74 -13.07 -0.99
CA LEU A 392 -0.92 -13.08 -2.43
C LEU A 392 0.41 -12.82 -3.11
N LYS A 393 0.78 -13.65 -4.06
CA LYS A 393 1.96 -13.46 -4.90
C LYS A 393 1.67 -12.64 -6.14
N ALA A 394 2.71 -12.04 -6.69
CA ALA A 394 2.63 -11.24 -7.92
C ALA A 394 2.12 -12.03 -9.15
N ASP A 395 2.26 -13.35 -9.15
CA ASP A 395 1.76 -14.23 -10.21
C ASP A 395 0.28 -14.62 -10.05
N GLY A 396 -0.39 -14.12 -9.02
CA GLY A 396 -1.80 -14.44 -8.72
C GLY A 396 -2.01 -15.75 -7.98
N THR A 397 -0.94 -16.42 -7.53
CA THR A 397 -1.05 -17.56 -6.62
C THR A 397 -1.09 -17.10 -5.16
N VAL A 398 -1.54 -17.98 -4.25
CA VAL A 398 -1.73 -17.66 -2.85
C VAL A 398 -0.97 -18.64 -1.96
N VAL A 399 -0.39 -18.13 -0.89
CA VAL A 399 0.24 -18.90 0.17
C VAL A 399 -0.44 -18.65 1.50
N ALA A 400 -0.52 -19.65 2.37
CA ALA A 400 -1.14 -19.54 3.68
C ALA A 400 -0.34 -20.29 4.74
N VAL A 401 -0.36 -19.80 5.97
CA VAL A 401 0.17 -20.47 7.18
C VAL A 401 -0.74 -20.22 8.36
N GLY A 402 -0.71 -21.13 9.33
CA GLY A 402 -1.51 -21.00 10.54
C GLY A 402 -2.37 -22.21 10.80
N ASP A 403 -3.46 -21.99 11.50
CA ASP A 403 -4.46 -23.03 11.76
C ASP A 403 -5.12 -23.47 10.45
N ASN A 404 -5.28 -24.78 10.28
CA ASN A 404 -5.92 -25.39 9.11
C ASN A 404 -6.89 -26.52 9.50
N GLU A 405 -7.41 -26.50 10.72
CA GLU A 405 -8.33 -27.53 11.19
C GLU A 405 -9.58 -27.65 10.32
N TYR A 406 -10.01 -26.51 9.74
CA TYR A 406 -11.19 -26.42 8.88
C TYR A 406 -10.85 -26.18 7.40
N GLY A 407 -9.60 -26.31 6.98
CA GLY A 407 -9.16 -26.12 5.60
C GLY A 407 -9.00 -24.65 5.21
N GLN A 408 -8.88 -23.72 6.15
CA GLN A 408 -8.74 -22.28 5.90
C GLN A 408 -7.42 -21.89 5.23
N CYS A 409 -6.43 -22.79 5.23
CA CYS A 409 -5.16 -22.63 4.53
C CYS A 409 -5.08 -23.44 3.22
N ASP A 410 -6.16 -24.10 2.77
CA ASP A 410 -6.15 -24.94 1.55
C ASP A 410 -6.29 -24.08 0.29
N VAL A 411 -5.31 -23.22 0.04
CA VAL A 411 -5.28 -22.21 -1.04
C VAL A 411 -4.28 -22.55 -2.16
N SER A 412 -3.59 -23.69 -2.10
CA SER A 412 -2.50 -24.04 -2.99
C SER A 412 -2.89 -24.12 -4.49
N ASP A 413 -4.16 -24.40 -4.78
CA ASP A 413 -4.69 -24.51 -6.14
C ASP A 413 -5.28 -23.20 -6.67
N TRP A 414 -5.18 -22.12 -5.89
CA TRP A 414 -5.72 -20.84 -6.29
C TRP A 414 -4.79 -20.11 -7.27
N THR A 415 -5.38 -19.71 -8.41
CA THR A 415 -4.71 -18.94 -9.47
C THR A 415 -5.60 -17.77 -9.89
N ASP A 416 -4.99 -16.80 -10.55
CA ASP A 416 -5.66 -15.58 -11.02
C ASP A 416 -6.33 -14.76 -9.90
N ILE A 417 -5.79 -14.88 -8.69
CA ILE A 417 -6.27 -14.12 -7.53
C ILE A 417 -5.71 -12.70 -7.59
N VAL A 418 -6.57 -11.72 -7.38
CA VAL A 418 -6.24 -10.29 -7.35
C VAL A 418 -6.45 -9.65 -5.98
N ALA A 419 -7.27 -10.27 -5.10
CA ALA A 419 -7.44 -9.83 -3.73
C ALA A 419 -7.68 -11.02 -2.80
N ILE A 420 -7.22 -10.91 -1.55
CA ILE A 420 -7.34 -11.94 -0.52
C ILE A 420 -7.88 -11.36 0.78
N SER A 421 -8.60 -12.17 1.51
CA SER A 421 -9.07 -11.86 2.85
C SER A 421 -9.12 -13.13 3.68
N VAL A 422 -8.63 -13.10 4.93
CA VAL A 422 -8.68 -14.23 5.83
C VAL A 422 -9.15 -13.83 7.23
N ASP A 423 -9.96 -14.69 7.81
CA ASP A 423 -10.18 -14.76 9.25
C ASP A 423 -10.33 -16.23 9.68
N ASP A 424 -11.53 -16.69 10.06
CA ASP A 424 -11.84 -18.12 10.29
C ASP A 424 -12.00 -18.88 8.96
N HIS A 425 -12.12 -18.17 7.86
CA HIS A 425 -12.12 -18.69 6.50
C HIS A 425 -11.32 -17.75 5.58
N THR A 426 -10.83 -18.29 4.48
CA THR A 426 -10.07 -17.55 3.48
C THR A 426 -10.94 -17.30 2.24
N VAL A 427 -10.93 -16.07 1.77
CA VAL A 427 -11.64 -15.64 0.56
C VAL A 427 -10.65 -15.04 -0.42
N GLY A 428 -10.77 -15.46 -1.69
CA GLY A 428 -10.01 -14.90 -2.81
C GLY A 428 -10.94 -14.36 -3.89
N LEU A 429 -10.61 -13.20 -4.41
CA LEU A 429 -11.26 -12.65 -5.60
C LEU A 429 -10.39 -12.94 -6.81
N LYS A 430 -10.97 -13.51 -7.84
CA LYS A 430 -10.31 -13.75 -9.13
C LYS A 430 -10.41 -12.54 -10.06
N LYS A 431 -9.49 -12.47 -11.01
CA LYS A 431 -9.43 -11.42 -12.04
C LYS A 431 -10.73 -11.29 -12.86
N ASP A 432 -11.49 -12.37 -12.99
CA ASP A 432 -12.79 -12.40 -13.70
C ASP A 432 -13.97 -11.93 -12.82
N GLY A 433 -13.71 -11.53 -11.57
CA GLY A 433 -14.74 -11.11 -10.62
C GLY A 433 -15.37 -12.26 -9.83
N THR A 434 -14.97 -13.51 -10.06
CA THR A 434 -15.46 -14.64 -9.26
C THR A 434 -14.79 -14.69 -7.90
N VAL A 435 -15.54 -15.13 -6.87
CA VAL A 435 -15.06 -15.28 -5.50
C VAL A 435 -14.86 -16.76 -5.19
N VAL A 436 -13.72 -17.11 -4.66
CA VAL A 436 -13.40 -18.44 -4.13
C VAL A 436 -13.24 -18.37 -2.62
N ALA A 437 -13.61 -19.42 -1.90
CA ALA A 437 -13.48 -19.47 -0.45
C ALA A 437 -13.16 -20.88 0.04
N VAL A 438 -12.37 -20.97 1.12
CA VAL A 438 -12.05 -22.21 1.84
C VAL A 438 -12.12 -22.00 3.34
N GLY A 439 -12.32 -23.07 4.09
CA GLY A 439 -12.41 -23.04 5.56
C GLY A 439 -13.83 -22.81 6.07
N GLY A 440 -14.00 -23.01 7.40
CA GLY A 440 -15.25 -22.76 8.13
C GLY A 440 -16.35 -23.83 7.94
N GLU A 441 -16.81 -24.46 9.00
CA GLU A 441 -17.96 -25.41 8.93
C GLU A 441 -19.25 -24.77 8.42
N ARG A 442 -19.39 -23.44 8.53
CA ARG A 442 -20.59 -22.69 8.16
C ARG A 442 -20.75 -22.42 6.66
N ILE A 443 -19.67 -22.56 5.85
CA ILE A 443 -19.72 -22.35 4.40
C ILE A 443 -20.19 -23.61 3.65
N ARG A 444 -20.09 -24.80 4.24
CA ARG A 444 -20.50 -26.08 3.61
C ARG A 444 -22.02 -26.26 3.47
N SER A 445 -22.83 -25.35 3.97
CA SER A 445 -24.28 -25.41 3.94
C SER A 445 -24.97 -24.32 3.09
N MET A 446 -24.24 -23.67 2.17
CA MET A 446 -24.81 -22.75 1.16
C MET A 446 -24.85 -23.37 -0.21
#